data_66a3b9e73921e9befe827871c2bd9321
#
_entry.id   66a3b9e73921e9befe827871c2bd9321
#
_cell.length_a   1.000
_cell.length_b   1.000
_cell.length_c   1.000
_cell.angle_alpha   90.00
_cell.angle_beta   90.00
_cell.angle_gamma   90.00
#
_symmetry.space_group_name_H-M   'P 1'
#
loop_
_entity.id
_entity.type
_entity.pdbx_description
1 polymer ?
#
loop_
_entity_poly.entity_id
_entity_poly.type
_entity_poly.pdbx_seq_one_letter_code
_entity_poly.pdbx_strand_id
1 'polypeptide(L)'
;MRKIGVLVSGRGSNLQAIMDRIADGYLPLEIAVVISDKSDAFALERAQKAGIKTVAVERKACASKDEFEAKITAALEENGCELVVLAGFMRILSGSFVNHWHHKIINIHPALLPSLPGLHGQGQAVAYGVKFSGCTVHFVDEGTDSGPIILQKVVPVMDDDTEDTLADRILVQEHIAMPEALKLWAEDKLEINGRKVKVLA
;
A
#
# COMPACT_ATOMS: atom_id res chain seq x y z
N MET A 1 3.96 12.77 -16.50
CA MET A 1 3.18 12.25 -15.34
C MET A 1 4.02 11.16 -14.72
N ARG A 2 4.22 11.18 -13.40
CA ARG A 2 5.03 10.16 -12.70
C ARG A 2 4.31 8.81 -12.71
N LYS A 3 5.07 7.72 -12.83
CA LYS A 3 4.53 6.37 -12.99
C LYS A 3 4.68 5.56 -11.72
N ILE A 4 3.60 4.89 -11.31
CA ILE A 4 3.60 3.97 -10.17
C ILE A 4 3.25 2.56 -10.59
N GLY A 5 3.81 1.58 -9.90
CA GLY A 5 3.38 0.19 -9.92
C GLY A 5 2.62 -0.14 -8.64
N VAL A 6 1.51 -0.84 -8.75
CA VAL A 6 0.69 -1.19 -7.58
C VAL A 6 0.70 -2.69 -7.38
N LEU A 7 1.14 -3.14 -6.19
CA LEU A 7 1.12 -4.56 -5.80
C LEU A 7 -0.13 -4.86 -4.97
N VAL A 8 -0.82 -5.93 -5.31
CA VAL A 8 -2.10 -6.33 -4.72
C VAL A 8 -2.16 -7.85 -4.49
N SER A 9 -3.01 -8.30 -3.55
CA SER A 9 -3.26 -9.75 -3.33
C SER A 9 -4.73 -10.13 -3.31
N GLY A 10 -5.67 -9.17 -3.36
CA GLY A 10 -7.09 -9.45 -3.13
C GLY A 10 -8.07 -8.54 -3.86
N ARG A 11 -9.04 -8.00 -3.11
CA ARG A 11 -10.18 -7.23 -3.65
C ARG A 11 -9.81 -5.92 -4.35
N GLY A 12 -8.70 -5.29 -3.97
CA GLY A 12 -8.20 -4.08 -4.61
C GLY A 12 -9.04 -2.82 -4.33
N SER A 13 -9.60 -2.66 -3.14
CA SER A 13 -10.38 -1.46 -2.80
C SER A 13 -9.50 -0.21 -2.71
N ASN A 14 -8.29 -0.32 -2.14
CA ASN A 14 -7.32 0.76 -2.14
C ASN A 14 -6.83 1.09 -3.57
N LEU A 15 -6.62 0.07 -4.42
CA LEU A 15 -6.34 0.28 -5.84
C LEU A 15 -7.46 1.06 -6.52
N GLN A 16 -8.74 0.71 -6.25
CA GLN A 16 -9.89 1.43 -6.80
C GLN A 16 -9.88 2.90 -6.36
N ALA A 17 -9.65 3.16 -5.08
CA ALA A 17 -9.57 4.53 -4.58
C ALA A 17 -8.47 5.36 -5.27
N ILE A 18 -7.32 4.76 -5.56
CA ILE A 18 -6.24 5.42 -6.32
C ILE A 18 -6.71 5.69 -7.76
N MET A 19 -7.31 4.71 -8.44
CA MET A 19 -7.81 4.88 -9.81
C MET A 19 -8.86 5.98 -9.90
N ASP A 20 -9.82 6.02 -8.96
CA ASP A 20 -10.88 7.03 -8.91
C ASP A 20 -10.29 8.45 -8.75
N ARG A 21 -9.26 8.59 -7.88
CA ARG A 21 -8.60 9.88 -7.65
C ARG A 21 -7.67 10.32 -8.78
N ILE A 22 -7.21 9.38 -9.62
CA ILE A 22 -6.54 9.70 -10.89
C ILE A 22 -7.58 10.17 -11.92
N ALA A 23 -8.70 9.47 -12.02
CA ALA A 23 -9.75 9.78 -12.98
C ALA A 23 -10.41 11.14 -12.73
N ASP A 24 -10.57 11.56 -11.47
CA ASP A 24 -11.12 12.87 -11.10
C ASP A 24 -10.09 14.02 -11.16
N GLY A 25 -8.83 13.72 -11.49
CA GLY A 25 -7.75 14.69 -11.63
C GLY A 25 -7.10 15.13 -10.31
N TYR A 26 -7.46 14.52 -9.18
CA TYR A 26 -6.83 14.82 -7.89
C TYR A 26 -5.39 14.32 -7.79
N LEU A 27 -5.11 13.13 -8.35
CA LEU A 27 -3.79 12.52 -8.39
C LEU A 27 -3.13 12.72 -9.76
N PRO A 28 -2.05 13.49 -9.86
CA PRO A 28 -1.30 13.70 -11.11
C PRO A 28 -0.32 12.54 -11.37
N LEU A 29 -0.83 11.29 -11.35
CA LEU A 29 -0.07 10.06 -11.48
C LEU A 29 -0.62 9.15 -12.59
N GLU A 30 0.19 8.21 -13.05
CA GLU A 30 -0.19 7.11 -13.93
C GLU A 30 0.08 5.78 -13.22
N ILE A 31 -0.90 4.89 -13.17
CA ILE A 31 -0.66 3.48 -12.79
C ILE A 31 -0.15 2.77 -14.04
N ALA A 32 1.15 2.53 -14.12
CA ALA A 32 1.77 1.91 -15.27
C ALA A 32 1.55 0.39 -15.31
N VAL A 33 1.46 -0.25 -14.15
CA VAL A 33 1.20 -1.68 -14.01
C VAL A 33 0.58 -2.00 -12.65
N VAL A 34 -0.35 -2.96 -12.64
CA VAL A 34 -0.85 -3.61 -11.42
C VAL A 34 -0.34 -5.05 -11.40
N ILE A 35 0.33 -5.43 -10.33
CA ILE A 35 0.94 -6.75 -10.17
C ILE A 35 0.27 -7.46 -9.00
N SER A 36 -0.11 -8.72 -9.20
CA SER A 36 -0.66 -9.56 -8.12
C SER A 36 0.14 -10.85 -7.94
N ASP A 37 0.25 -11.30 -6.69
CA ASP A 37 0.77 -12.63 -6.34
C ASP A 37 -0.27 -13.76 -6.52
N LYS A 38 -1.47 -13.39 -6.99
CA LYS A 38 -2.60 -14.29 -7.29
C LYS A 38 -3.21 -13.92 -8.64
N SER A 39 -3.29 -14.89 -9.55
CA SER A 39 -3.87 -14.69 -10.88
C SER A 39 -5.38 -14.42 -10.86
N ASP A 40 -6.08 -14.87 -9.81
CA ASP A 40 -7.51 -14.72 -9.58
C ASP A 40 -7.88 -13.51 -8.70
N ALA A 41 -6.93 -12.63 -8.39
CA ALA A 41 -7.19 -11.45 -7.59
C ALA A 41 -8.17 -10.49 -8.31
N PHE A 42 -9.28 -10.14 -7.66
CA PHE A 42 -10.28 -9.22 -8.21
C PHE A 42 -9.71 -7.84 -8.55
N ALA A 43 -8.63 -7.44 -7.87
CA ALA A 43 -7.88 -6.23 -8.18
C ALA A 43 -7.36 -6.20 -9.63
N LEU A 44 -6.97 -7.36 -10.20
CA LEU A 44 -6.54 -7.45 -11.60
C LEU A 44 -7.72 -7.17 -12.57
N GLU A 45 -8.92 -7.69 -12.26
CA GLU A 45 -10.11 -7.40 -13.06
C GLU A 45 -10.45 -5.90 -13.07
N ARG A 46 -10.32 -5.23 -11.91
CA ARG A 46 -10.52 -3.77 -11.80
C ARG A 46 -9.56 -3.02 -12.71
N ALA A 47 -8.27 -3.37 -12.64
CA ALA A 47 -7.23 -2.74 -13.46
C ALA A 47 -7.46 -2.97 -14.96
N GLN A 48 -7.81 -4.20 -15.36
CA GLN A 48 -8.11 -4.54 -16.76
C GLN A 48 -9.30 -3.76 -17.30
N LYS A 49 -10.39 -3.63 -16.50
CA LYS A 49 -11.56 -2.82 -16.88
C LYS A 49 -11.22 -1.34 -17.05
N ALA A 50 -10.22 -0.84 -16.33
CA ALA A 50 -9.71 0.52 -16.47
C ALA A 50 -8.64 0.67 -17.57
N GLY A 51 -8.33 -0.39 -18.32
CA GLY A 51 -7.30 -0.37 -19.38
C GLY A 51 -5.86 -0.33 -18.86
N ILE A 52 -5.65 -0.65 -17.57
CA ILE A 52 -4.32 -0.66 -16.96
C ILE A 52 -3.68 -2.03 -17.16
N LYS A 53 -2.38 -2.05 -17.51
CA LYS A 53 -1.59 -3.27 -17.66
C LYS A 53 -1.57 -4.07 -16.36
N THR A 54 -1.78 -5.38 -16.48
CA THR A 54 -1.77 -6.31 -15.34
C THR A 54 -0.76 -7.42 -15.52
N VAL A 55 -0.14 -7.83 -14.42
CA VAL A 55 0.82 -8.95 -14.38
C VAL A 55 0.49 -9.82 -13.17
N ALA A 56 0.37 -11.12 -13.37
CA ALA A 56 0.29 -12.07 -12.26
C ALA A 56 1.64 -12.77 -12.09
N VAL A 57 2.21 -12.68 -10.89
CA VAL A 57 3.45 -13.37 -10.52
C VAL A 57 3.13 -14.28 -9.34
N GLU A 58 2.79 -15.53 -9.61
CA GLU A 58 2.44 -16.48 -8.54
C GLU A 58 3.70 -17.00 -7.83
N ARG A 59 3.75 -16.84 -6.50
CA ARG A 59 4.87 -17.34 -5.70
C ARG A 59 5.11 -18.85 -5.88
N LYS A 60 4.03 -19.62 -6.07
CA LYS A 60 4.10 -21.08 -6.30
C LYS A 60 4.79 -21.45 -7.61
N ALA A 61 4.72 -20.59 -8.61
CA ALA A 61 5.32 -20.79 -9.93
C ALA A 61 6.79 -20.33 -9.99
N CYS A 62 7.36 -19.90 -8.88
CA CYS A 62 8.74 -19.46 -8.76
C CYS A 62 9.52 -20.43 -7.89
N ALA A 63 10.75 -20.76 -8.28
CA ALA A 63 11.61 -21.67 -7.54
C ALA A 63 12.05 -21.10 -6.18
N SER A 64 12.18 -19.78 -6.08
CA SER A 64 12.61 -19.11 -4.85
C SER A 64 11.85 -17.79 -4.63
N LYS A 65 12.01 -17.19 -3.44
CA LYS A 65 11.54 -15.84 -3.15
C LYS A 65 12.26 -14.81 -4.02
N ASP A 66 13.53 -15.00 -4.25
CA ASP A 66 14.36 -14.10 -5.05
C ASP A 66 13.90 -14.09 -6.52
N GLU A 67 13.57 -15.26 -7.10
CA GLU A 67 13.00 -15.33 -8.45
C GLU A 67 11.64 -14.62 -8.53
N PHE A 68 10.79 -14.81 -7.53
CA PHE A 68 9.49 -14.16 -7.44
C PHE A 68 9.64 -12.62 -7.42
N GLU A 69 10.51 -12.11 -6.56
CA GLU A 69 10.75 -10.68 -6.42
C GLU A 69 11.50 -10.09 -7.64
N ALA A 70 12.40 -10.86 -8.26
CA ALA A 70 13.04 -10.45 -9.51
C ALA A 70 12.03 -10.27 -10.66
N LYS A 71 11.02 -11.15 -10.77
CA LYS A 71 9.95 -11.01 -11.77
C LYS A 71 9.09 -9.77 -11.50
N ILE A 72 8.80 -9.47 -10.23
CA ILE A 72 8.08 -8.23 -9.86
C ILE A 72 8.92 -7.01 -10.22
N THR A 73 10.20 -7.00 -9.86
CA THR A 73 11.11 -5.90 -10.17
C THR A 73 11.21 -5.66 -11.67
N ALA A 74 11.40 -6.73 -12.46
CA ALA A 74 11.44 -6.63 -13.93
C ALA A 74 10.15 -6.00 -14.49
N ALA A 75 8.99 -6.46 -14.03
CA ALA A 75 7.71 -5.90 -14.49
C ALA A 75 7.53 -4.42 -14.10
N LEU A 76 8.02 -4.00 -12.92
CA LEU A 76 8.00 -2.60 -12.51
C LEU A 76 8.92 -1.73 -13.37
N GLU A 77 10.15 -2.18 -13.60
CA GLU A 77 11.17 -1.46 -14.38
C GLU A 77 10.80 -1.36 -15.87
N GLU A 78 10.33 -2.46 -16.48
CA GLU A 78 9.85 -2.49 -17.86
C GLU A 78 8.71 -1.50 -18.13
N ASN A 79 7.92 -1.18 -17.11
CA ASN A 79 6.84 -0.21 -17.21
C ASN A 79 7.25 1.20 -16.72
N GLY A 80 8.52 1.41 -16.38
CA GLY A 80 9.07 2.70 -15.98
C GLY A 80 8.53 3.22 -14.65
N CYS A 81 8.19 2.33 -13.72
CA CYS A 81 7.68 2.73 -12.40
C CYS A 81 8.75 3.44 -11.58
N GLU A 82 8.39 4.58 -11.01
CA GLU A 82 9.24 5.38 -10.12
C GLU A 82 8.94 5.08 -8.64
N LEU A 83 7.76 4.55 -8.35
CA LEU A 83 7.29 4.19 -7.01
C LEU A 83 6.53 2.86 -7.06
N VAL A 84 6.69 2.08 -6.01
CA VAL A 84 5.91 0.87 -5.73
C VAL A 84 4.90 1.17 -4.63
N VAL A 85 3.63 0.85 -4.88
CA VAL A 85 2.55 1.03 -3.90
C VAL A 85 2.04 -0.34 -3.48
N LEU A 86 2.07 -0.62 -2.18
CA LEU A 86 1.46 -1.82 -1.62
C LEU A 86 0.02 -1.49 -1.22
N ALA A 87 -0.93 -2.03 -1.97
CA ALA A 87 -2.37 -1.82 -1.75
C ALA A 87 -3.06 -3.14 -1.38
N GLY A 88 -2.80 -3.62 -0.17
CA GLY A 88 -3.27 -4.93 0.28
C GLY A 88 -2.44 -6.08 -0.32
N PHE A 89 -1.13 -5.93 -0.38
CA PHE A 89 -0.20 -6.97 -0.78
C PHE A 89 0.20 -7.81 0.44
N MET A 90 -0.17 -9.11 0.44
CA MET A 90 -0.06 -9.99 1.60
C MET A 90 1.27 -10.76 1.67
N ARG A 91 2.35 -10.22 1.11
CA ARG A 91 3.68 -10.83 1.15
C ARG A 91 4.69 -9.91 1.82
N ILE A 92 5.52 -10.50 2.67
CA ILE A 92 6.68 -9.81 3.23
C ILE A 92 7.76 -9.78 2.15
N LEU A 93 8.18 -8.58 1.78
CA LEU A 93 9.27 -8.34 0.83
C LEU A 93 10.63 -8.61 1.49
N SER A 94 11.61 -9.03 0.69
CA SER A 94 12.98 -9.23 1.19
C SER A 94 13.71 -7.91 1.38
N GLY A 95 14.75 -7.91 2.22
CA GLY A 95 15.64 -6.76 2.35
C GLY A 95 16.29 -6.35 1.02
N SER A 96 16.63 -7.31 0.15
CA SER A 96 17.17 -7.02 -1.18
C SER A 96 16.19 -6.25 -2.06
N PHE A 97 14.91 -6.65 -2.08
CA PHE A 97 13.87 -5.93 -2.81
C PHE A 97 13.67 -4.52 -2.23
N VAL A 98 13.56 -4.41 -0.90
CA VAL A 98 13.38 -3.13 -0.22
C VAL A 98 14.57 -2.19 -0.46
N ASN A 99 15.79 -2.70 -0.44
CA ASN A 99 16.99 -1.90 -0.72
C ASN A 99 17.09 -1.46 -2.19
N HIS A 100 16.66 -2.31 -3.13
CA HIS A 100 16.59 -1.94 -4.55
C HIS A 100 15.61 -0.77 -4.78
N TRP A 101 14.48 -0.79 -4.09
CA TRP A 101 13.46 0.25 -4.13
C TRP A 101 13.53 1.20 -2.92
N HIS A 102 14.73 1.45 -2.38
CA HIS A 102 14.92 2.26 -1.18
C HIS A 102 14.20 3.62 -1.26
N HIS A 103 13.36 3.92 -0.25
CA HIS A 103 12.48 5.09 -0.19
C HIS A 103 11.50 5.24 -1.38
N LYS A 104 11.27 4.17 -2.12
CA LYS A 104 10.35 4.12 -3.26
C LYS A 104 9.28 3.04 -3.11
N ILE A 105 8.99 2.62 -1.89
CA ILE A 105 7.88 1.72 -1.59
C ILE A 105 7.02 2.41 -0.54
N ILE A 106 5.73 2.57 -0.84
CA ILE A 106 4.72 3.11 0.09
C ILE A 106 3.71 2.00 0.38
N ASN A 107 3.41 1.81 1.67
CA ASN A 107 2.41 0.86 2.16
C ASN A 107 1.33 1.58 2.98
N ILE A 108 0.16 0.99 3.03
CA ILE A 108 -0.89 1.35 3.98
C ILE A 108 -1.13 0.20 4.95
N HIS A 109 -1.13 0.50 6.24
CA HIS A 109 -1.34 -0.44 7.33
C HIS A 109 -2.58 -0.04 8.14
N PRO A 110 -3.50 -0.99 8.44
CA PRO A 110 -4.78 -0.69 9.08
C PRO A 110 -4.67 -0.59 10.61
N ALA A 111 -3.69 0.15 11.10
CA ALA A 111 -3.52 0.53 12.51
C ALA A 111 -2.70 1.82 12.63
N LEU A 112 -2.66 2.38 13.84
CA LEU A 112 -1.83 3.54 14.15
C LEU A 112 -0.42 3.08 14.55
N LEU A 113 0.47 2.92 13.58
CA LEU A 113 1.85 2.55 13.84
C LEU A 113 2.54 3.58 14.77
N PRO A 114 3.43 3.15 15.66
CA PRO A 114 4.06 1.82 15.78
C PRO A 114 3.23 0.78 16.56
N SER A 115 1.98 1.08 16.92
CA SER A 115 1.09 0.13 17.60
C SER A 115 0.50 -0.87 16.61
N LEU A 116 0.34 -2.12 17.05
CA LEU A 116 -0.36 -3.17 16.32
C LEU A 116 0.21 -3.45 14.92
N PRO A 117 1.52 -3.71 14.79
CA PRO A 117 2.12 -4.07 13.52
C PRO A 117 1.73 -5.50 13.11
N GLY A 118 1.96 -5.84 11.83
CA GLY A 118 1.73 -7.17 11.29
C GLY A 118 0.27 -7.41 10.87
N LEU A 119 -0.14 -8.66 10.85
CA LEU A 119 -1.46 -9.06 10.38
C LEU A 119 -2.57 -8.79 11.41
N HIS A 120 -3.80 -8.61 10.92
CA HIS A 120 -5.00 -8.44 11.76
C HIS A 120 -4.94 -7.25 12.73
N GLY A 121 -4.41 -6.11 12.30
CA GLY A 121 -4.34 -4.90 13.14
C GLY A 121 -5.68 -4.50 13.74
N GLN A 122 -6.79 -4.65 12.99
CA GLN A 122 -8.14 -4.38 13.45
C GLN A 122 -8.58 -5.36 14.56
N GLY A 123 -8.34 -6.66 14.36
CA GLY A 123 -8.63 -7.70 15.34
C GLY A 123 -7.80 -7.51 16.62
N GLN A 124 -6.52 -7.15 16.48
CA GLN A 124 -5.67 -6.81 17.63
C GLN A 124 -6.22 -5.60 18.39
N ALA A 125 -6.67 -4.56 17.68
CA ALA A 125 -7.24 -3.35 18.28
C ALA A 125 -8.48 -3.66 19.13
N VAL A 126 -9.42 -4.43 18.57
CA VAL A 126 -10.65 -4.87 19.25
C VAL A 126 -10.31 -5.75 20.46
N ALA A 127 -9.46 -6.76 20.29
CA ALA A 127 -9.09 -7.68 21.37
C ALA A 127 -8.35 -7.00 22.52
N TYR A 128 -7.53 -5.99 22.22
CA TYR A 128 -6.79 -5.21 23.24
C TYR A 128 -7.70 -4.21 23.98
N GLY A 129 -8.80 -3.77 23.35
CA GLY A 129 -9.73 -2.80 23.93
C GLY A 129 -9.25 -1.36 23.82
N VAL A 130 -8.49 -1.02 22.76
CA VAL A 130 -8.10 0.38 22.50
C VAL A 130 -9.32 1.23 22.19
N LYS A 131 -9.27 2.53 22.48
CA LYS A 131 -10.38 3.44 22.19
C LYS A 131 -10.24 4.18 20.85
N PHE A 132 -9.06 4.16 20.26
CA PHE A 132 -8.77 4.69 18.94
C PHE A 132 -7.92 3.72 18.13
N SER A 133 -8.20 3.62 16.85
CA SER A 133 -7.41 2.95 15.86
C SER A 133 -7.34 3.83 14.60
N GLY A 134 -7.01 3.29 13.45
CA GLY A 134 -6.93 4.04 12.21
C GLY A 134 -6.08 3.36 11.17
N CYS A 135 -5.50 4.16 10.30
CA CYS A 135 -4.54 3.66 9.31
C CYS A 135 -3.27 4.53 9.27
N THR A 136 -2.20 3.92 8.80
CA THR A 136 -0.90 4.56 8.62
C THR A 136 -0.41 4.34 7.21
N VAL A 137 -0.07 5.42 6.50
CA VAL A 137 0.68 5.36 5.25
C VAL A 137 2.14 5.66 5.55
N HIS A 138 3.03 4.76 5.14
CA HIS A 138 4.45 4.84 5.47
C HIS A 138 5.33 4.34 4.32
N PHE A 139 6.57 4.79 4.30
CA PHE A 139 7.59 4.14 3.49
C PHE A 139 7.95 2.78 4.08
N VAL A 140 8.25 1.82 3.21
CA VAL A 140 8.65 0.47 3.65
C VAL A 140 10.16 0.45 3.85
N ASP A 141 10.59 -0.10 4.99
CA ASP A 141 11.97 -0.46 5.31
C ASP A 141 12.12 -1.98 5.46
N GLU A 142 13.27 -2.47 5.88
CA GLU A 142 13.52 -3.92 6.03
C GLU A 142 12.75 -4.55 7.20
N GLY A 143 12.21 -3.74 8.11
CA GLY A 143 11.38 -4.22 9.22
C GLY A 143 9.92 -4.39 8.83
N THR A 144 9.15 -5.05 9.71
CA THR A 144 7.70 -5.19 9.52
C THR A 144 7.00 -3.94 10.02
N ASP A 145 6.35 -3.20 9.11
CA ASP A 145 5.57 -1.99 9.41
C ASP A 145 6.35 -0.95 10.23
N SER A 146 7.67 -0.86 10.01
CA SER A 146 8.58 -0.05 10.82
C SER A 146 9.12 1.18 10.11
N GLY A 147 8.84 1.39 8.84
CA GLY A 147 9.39 2.48 8.04
C GLY A 147 8.84 3.87 8.39
N PRO A 148 9.44 4.93 7.82
CA PRO A 148 9.05 6.32 8.09
C PRO A 148 7.59 6.60 7.76
N ILE A 149 6.85 7.16 8.71
CA ILE A 149 5.41 7.46 8.58
C ILE A 149 5.22 8.74 7.77
N ILE A 150 4.36 8.68 6.74
CA ILE A 150 3.98 9.82 5.93
C ILE A 150 2.79 10.53 6.56
N LEU A 151 1.69 9.80 6.80
CA LEU A 151 0.50 10.33 7.46
C LEU A 151 -0.32 9.23 8.14
N GLN A 152 -1.18 9.63 9.04
CA GLN A 152 -2.09 8.75 9.76
C GLN A 152 -3.50 9.36 9.81
N LYS A 153 -4.52 8.49 9.78
CA LYS A 153 -5.92 8.87 10.01
C LYS A 153 -6.45 8.06 11.18
N VAL A 154 -7.17 8.72 12.07
CA VAL A 154 -7.68 8.15 13.32
C VAL A 154 -9.17 7.87 13.20
N VAL A 155 -9.60 6.75 13.76
CA VAL A 155 -11.02 6.40 13.96
C VAL A 155 -11.27 5.97 15.39
N PRO A 156 -12.49 6.20 15.94
CA PRO A 156 -12.88 5.63 17.22
C PRO A 156 -13.07 4.11 17.10
N VAL A 157 -12.79 3.39 18.20
CA VAL A 157 -13.19 1.99 18.37
C VAL A 157 -14.39 1.97 19.31
N MET A 158 -15.51 1.41 18.85
CA MET A 158 -16.75 1.33 19.61
C MET A 158 -16.73 0.09 20.51
N ASP A 159 -17.51 0.14 21.60
CA ASP A 159 -17.51 -0.96 22.58
C ASP A 159 -18.08 -2.29 22.03
N ASP A 160 -18.89 -2.21 20.97
CA ASP A 160 -19.50 -3.35 20.27
C ASP A 160 -18.82 -3.69 18.93
N ASP A 161 -17.65 -3.10 18.65
CA ASP A 161 -16.93 -3.40 17.41
C ASP A 161 -16.45 -4.85 17.35
N THR A 162 -16.64 -5.42 16.18
CA THR A 162 -15.94 -6.61 15.71
C THR A 162 -14.75 -6.22 14.85
N GLU A 163 -13.89 -7.18 14.50
CA GLU A 163 -12.80 -6.94 13.53
C GLU A 163 -13.35 -6.36 12.22
N ASP A 164 -14.48 -6.90 11.71
CA ASP A 164 -15.07 -6.47 10.45
C ASP A 164 -15.64 -5.06 10.52
N THR A 165 -16.38 -4.69 11.57
CA THR A 165 -16.99 -3.35 11.69
C THR A 165 -15.92 -2.27 11.86
N LEU A 166 -14.85 -2.56 12.59
CA LEU A 166 -13.70 -1.66 12.70
C LEU A 166 -12.93 -1.58 11.38
N ALA A 167 -12.75 -2.71 10.67
CA ALA A 167 -12.09 -2.75 9.37
C ALA A 167 -12.82 -1.88 8.34
N ASP A 168 -14.15 -1.96 8.27
CA ASP A 168 -14.96 -1.13 7.38
C ASP A 168 -14.79 0.36 7.68
N ARG A 169 -14.74 0.73 8.97
CA ARG A 169 -14.53 2.13 9.38
C ARG A 169 -13.13 2.62 9.05
N ILE A 170 -12.10 1.80 9.25
CA ILE A 170 -10.71 2.11 8.90
C ILE A 170 -10.56 2.22 7.38
N LEU A 171 -11.20 1.34 6.60
CA LEU A 171 -11.11 1.32 5.15
C LEU A 171 -11.54 2.64 4.50
N VAL A 172 -12.56 3.30 5.06
CA VAL A 172 -12.97 4.64 4.61
C VAL A 172 -11.81 5.64 4.72
N GLN A 173 -11.04 5.55 5.81
CA GLN A 173 -9.88 6.43 6.01
C GLN A 173 -8.68 6.02 5.14
N GLU A 174 -8.51 4.74 4.88
CA GLU A 174 -7.47 4.27 3.95
C GLU A 174 -7.66 4.82 2.54
N HIS A 175 -8.91 4.84 2.04
CA HIS A 175 -9.25 5.36 0.73
C HIS A 175 -9.00 6.87 0.60
N ILE A 176 -8.88 7.59 1.72
CA ILE A 176 -8.49 9.01 1.77
C ILE A 176 -6.97 9.14 1.93
N ALA A 177 -6.42 8.39 2.89
CA ALA A 177 -5.02 8.50 3.30
C ALA A 177 -4.02 8.12 2.20
N MET A 178 -4.27 7.01 1.50
CA MET A 178 -3.36 6.54 0.46
C MET A 178 -3.27 7.54 -0.71
N PRO A 179 -4.39 8.02 -1.32
CA PRO A 179 -4.30 9.05 -2.34
C PRO A 179 -3.64 10.36 -1.86
N GLU A 180 -3.91 10.78 -0.61
CA GLU A 180 -3.30 11.99 -0.03
C GLU A 180 -1.77 11.84 0.05
N ALA A 181 -1.27 10.71 0.55
CA ALA A 181 0.17 10.44 0.60
C ALA A 181 0.82 10.37 -0.79
N LEU A 182 0.15 9.72 -1.74
CA LEU A 182 0.62 9.64 -3.12
C LEU A 182 0.67 11.00 -3.81
N LYS A 183 -0.28 11.89 -3.50
CA LYS A 183 -0.26 13.26 -4.00
C LYS A 183 0.95 14.03 -3.47
N LEU A 184 1.21 13.95 -2.17
CA LEU A 184 2.39 14.58 -1.58
C LEU A 184 3.69 14.08 -2.23
N TRP A 185 3.78 12.76 -2.50
CA TRP A 185 4.92 12.21 -3.21
C TRP A 185 5.01 12.72 -4.66
N ALA A 186 3.90 12.77 -5.38
CA ALA A 186 3.85 13.23 -6.77
C ALA A 186 4.26 14.69 -6.93
N GLU A 187 4.00 15.51 -5.91
CA GLU A 187 4.31 16.93 -5.84
C GLU A 187 5.70 17.22 -5.23
N ASP A 188 6.52 16.19 -4.99
CA ASP A 188 7.85 16.26 -4.33
C ASP A 188 7.81 16.97 -2.96
N LYS A 189 6.70 16.80 -2.22
CA LYS A 189 6.46 17.41 -0.91
C LYS A 189 6.89 16.55 0.28
N LEU A 190 7.57 15.46 0.07
CA LEU A 190 8.03 14.56 1.12
C LEU A 190 9.55 14.61 1.27
N GLU A 191 10.02 15.03 2.43
CA GLU A 191 11.44 15.01 2.81
C GLU A 191 11.66 13.98 3.92
N ILE A 192 12.46 12.95 3.65
CA ILE A 192 12.76 11.88 4.61
C ILE A 192 14.05 12.26 5.37
N ASN A 193 13.94 12.36 6.69
CA ASN A 193 15.08 12.61 7.57
C ASN A 193 15.12 11.54 8.68
N GLY A 194 15.88 10.48 8.44
CA GLY A 194 15.89 9.29 9.29
C GLY A 194 14.50 8.66 9.37
N ARG A 195 13.90 8.63 10.57
CA ARG A 195 12.55 8.10 10.78
C ARG A 195 11.43 9.12 10.54
N LYS A 196 11.75 10.35 10.33
CA LYS A 196 10.73 11.42 10.18
C LYS A 196 10.54 11.74 8.72
N VAL A 197 9.28 11.86 8.31
CA VAL A 197 8.91 12.43 7.04
C VAL A 197 8.35 13.82 7.30
N LYS A 198 8.96 14.82 6.70
CA LYS A 198 8.47 16.19 6.73
C LYS A 198 7.66 16.46 5.48
N VAL A 199 6.47 17.00 5.67
CA VAL A 199 5.65 17.52 4.56
C VAL A 199 6.06 18.97 4.31
N LEU A 200 6.51 19.24 3.08
CA LEU A 200 6.91 20.56 2.64
C LEU A 200 5.67 21.41 2.25
N ALA A 201 5.75 22.70 2.43
CA ALA A 201 4.68 23.65 2.12
C ALA A 201 4.38 23.73 0.61
#